data_c09a40dc75c0072a0f9a943d6b7265ec
#
_entry.id   c09a40dc75c0072a0f9a943d6b7265ec
#
_cell.length_a   1.000
_cell.length_b   1.000
_cell.length_c   1.000
_cell.angle_alpha   90.00
_cell.angle_beta   90.00
_cell.angle_gamma   90.00
#
_symmetry.space_group_name_H-M   'P 1'
#
loop_
_entity.id
_entity.type
_entity.pdbx_description
1 polymer ?
#
loop_
_entity_poly.entity_id
_entity_poly.type
_entity_poly.pdbx_seq_one_letter_code
_entity_poly.pdbx_strand_id
1 'polypeptide(L)'
;MDRFCAFIENELVPDGIDTIMMIVRYNYAFTSHPECRGDYPLSKADCQKMVETCRRHGIRLVPNMNLLGHQTVQDHKEADGLLRAHPEFSETPTCEEPEYCYSLCPNAPGLYEIVTDLMDELIDAFEPEWFHMGGDEVFYIGQCERCKDHDKG
;
A
#
# COMPACT_ATOMS: atom_id res chain seq x y z
N MET A 1 -6.19 -17.11 -6.49
CA MET A 1 -5.92 -16.36 -7.74
C MET A 1 -6.87 -16.72 -8.89
N ASP A 2 -7.13 -18.01 -9.20
CA ASP A 2 -7.98 -18.40 -10.35
C ASP A 2 -9.38 -17.77 -10.36
N ARG A 3 -10.02 -17.67 -9.18
CA ARG A 3 -11.34 -17.04 -9.06
C ARG A 3 -11.31 -15.54 -9.41
N PHE A 4 -10.23 -14.85 -9.08
CA PHE A 4 -10.09 -13.42 -9.40
C PHE A 4 -9.84 -13.22 -10.91
N CYS A 5 -9.00 -14.06 -11.52
CA CYS A 5 -8.81 -14.02 -12.98
C CYS A 5 -10.11 -14.33 -13.72
N ALA A 6 -10.86 -15.34 -13.27
CA ALA A 6 -12.18 -15.64 -13.85
C ALA A 6 -13.18 -14.49 -13.67
N PHE A 7 -13.16 -13.77 -12.56
CA PHE A 7 -13.99 -12.58 -12.36
C PHE A 7 -13.62 -11.46 -13.35
N ILE A 8 -12.32 -11.23 -13.57
CA ILE A 8 -11.89 -10.27 -14.61
C ILE A 8 -12.46 -10.66 -15.97
N GLU A 9 -12.29 -11.93 -16.38
CA GLU A 9 -12.68 -12.41 -17.70
C GLU A 9 -14.20 -12.43 -17.92
N ASN A 10 -14.97 -12.86 -16.93
CA ASN A 10 -16.38 -13.12 -17.06
C ASN A 10 -17.27 -11.90 -16.71
N GLU A 11 -16.77 -10.99 -15.89
CA GLU A 11 -17.56 -9.85 -15.41
C GLU A 11 -16.98 -8.52 -15.90
N LEU A 12 -15.70 -8.24 -15.61
CA LEU A 12 -15.15 -6.92 -15.88
C LEU A 12 -14.91 -6.66 -17.37
N VAL A 13 -14.48 -7.67 -18.11
CA VAL A 13 -14.26 -7.56 -19.57
C VAL A 13 -15.57 -7.29 -20.31
N PRO A 14 -16.69 -8.05 -20.08
CA PRO A 14 -17.98 -7.77 -20.72
C PRO A 14 -18.55 -6.38 -20.36
N ASP A 15 -18.26 -5.89 -19.15
CA ASP A 15 -18.69 -4.56 -18.69
C ASP A 15 -17.84 -3.40 -19.27
N GLY A 16 -16.81 -3.73 -20.06
CA GLY A 16 -15.97 -2.73 -20.73
C GLY A 16 -15.00 -2.02 -19.77
N ILE A 17 -14.65 -2.63 -18.66
CA ILE A 17 -13.64 -2.08 -17.73
C ILE A 17 -12.26 -2.14 -18.39
N ASP A 18 -11.59 -1.01 -18.45
CA ASP A 18 -10.26 -0.86 -19.05
C ASP A 18 -9.13 -0.65 -18.03
N THR A 19 -9.48 -0.37 -16.79
CA THR A 19 -8.52 -0.10 -15.73
C THR A 19 -8.99 -0.67 -14.40
N ILE A 20 -8.12 -1.39 -13.70
CA ILE A 20 -8.34 -1.90 -12.36
C ILE A 20 -7.29 -1.26 -11.44
N MET A 21 -7.75 -0.52 -10.42
CA MET A 21 -6.89 -0.10 -9.32
C MET A 21 -7.01 -1.12 -8.19
N MET A 22 -5.93 -1.84 -7.92
CA MET A 22 -5.90 -2.90 -6.93
C MET A 22 -5.23 -2.43 -5.64
N ILE A 23 -5.99 -2.35 -4.56
CA ILE A 23 -5.46 -2.02 -3.24
C ILE A 23 -4.70 -3.24 -2.70
N VAL A 24 -3.39 -3.24 -2.86
CA VAL A 24 -2.50 -4.32 -2.39
C VAL A 24 -2.13 -4.09 -0.93
N ARG A 25 -1.82 -2.85 -0.56
CA ARG A 25 -1.26 -2.49 0.75
C ARG A 25 -0.07 -3.38 1.10
N TYR A 26 -0.15 -4.08 2.25
CA TYR A 26 0.89 -5.00 2.71
C TYR A 26 0.60 -6.48 2.41
N ASN A 27 -0.46 -6.77 1.62
CA ASN A 27 -0.79 -8.15 1.23
C ASN A 27 0.03 -8.64 0.03
N TYR A 28 1.33 -8.52 0.13
CA TYR A 28 2.31 -9.09 -0.78
C TYR A 28 3.40 -9.81 0.04
N ALA A 29 3.99 -10.85 -0.53
CA ALA A 29 5.01 -11.66 0.14
C ALA A 29 6.40 -11.00 0.07
N PHE A 30 6.49 -9.77 0.58
CA PHE A 30 7.74 -8.99 0.60
C PHE A 30 8.92 -9.80 1.14
N THR A 31 10.02 -9.78 0.44
CA THR A 31 11.26 -10.47 0.83
C THR A 31 12.27 -9.55 1.49
N SER A 32 12.29 -8.28 1.11
CA SER A 32 13.13 -7.25 1.73
C SER A 32 12.71 -6.96 3.17
N HIS A 33 11.39 -6.83 3.40
CA HIS A 33 10.80 -6.49 4.68
C HIS A 33 9.65 -7.46 5.03
N PRO A 34 9.97 -8.72 5.37
CA PRO A 34 8.96 -9.73 5.66
C PRO A 34 8.09 -9.42 6.89
N GLU A 35 8.58 -8.57 7.81
CA GLU A 35 7.85 -8.08 8.99
C GLU A 35 6.66 -7.17 8.63
N CYS A 36 6.68 -6.57 7.44
CA CYS A 36 5.61 -5.71 6.95
C CYS A 36 4.45 -6.48 6.28
N ARG A 37 4.57 -7.80 6.07
CA ARG A 37 3.55 -8.60 5.38
C ARG A 37 2.21 -8.57 6.09
N GLY A 38 1.13 -8.46 5.32
CA GLY A 38 -0.22 -8.72 5.79
C GLY A 38 -0.50 -10.23 5.95
N ASP A 39 -1.71 -10.56 6.42
CA ASP A 39 -2.08 -11.94 6.78
C ASP A 39 -2.26 -12.87 5.58
N TYR A 40 -2.59 -12.32 4.41
CA TYR A 40 -2.89 -13.07 3.19
C TYR A 40 -2.04 -12.61 2.02
N PRO A 41 -0.72 -12.77 2.10
CA PRO A 41 0.19 -12.19 1.10
C PRO A 41 0.08 -12.89 -0.24
N LEU A 42 -0.05 -12.11 -1.29
CA LEU A 42 0.07 -12.55 -2.68
C LEU A 42 1.52 -12.91 -2.98
N SER A 43 1.73 -14.01 -3.66
CA SER A 43 3.06 -14.31 -4.22
C SER A 43 3.32 -13.51 -5.50
N LYS A 44 4.59 -13.39 -5.90
CA LYS A 44 4.94 -12.83 -7.20
C LYS A 44 4.23 -13.54 -8.35
N ALA A 45 4.13 -14.87 -8.29
CA ALA A 45 3.43 -15.67 -9.29
C ALA A 45 1.92 -15.35 -9.36
N ASP A 46 1.29 -15.05 -8.21
CA ASP A 46 -0.11 -14.60 -8.18
C ASP A 46 -0.28 -13.25 -8.87
N CYS A 47 0.61 -12.30 -8.60
CA CYS A 47 0.61 -10.98 -9.24
C CYS A 47 0.82 -11.09 -10.75
N GLN A 48 1.81 -11.86 -11.18
CA GLN A 48 2.09 -12.08 -12.60
C GLN A 48 0.90 -12.72 -13.34
N LYS A 49 0.21 -13.65 -12.69
CA LYS A 49 -1.01 -14.25 -13.27
C LYS A 49 -2.13 -13.23 -13.47
N MET A 50 -2.33 -12.31 -12.53
CA MET A 50 -3.28 -11.21 -12.68
C MET A 50 -2.88 -10.26 -13.81
N VAL A 51 -1.60 -9.87 -13.84
CA VAL A 51 -1.03 -9.01 -14.90
C VAL A 51 -1.25 -9.62 -16.27
N GLU A 52 -0.93 -10.90 -16.44
CA GLU A 52 -1.11 -11.63 -17.69
C GLU A 52 -2.59 -11.66 -18.11
N THR A 53 -3.50 -11.92 -17.15
CA THR A 53 -4.94 -11.92 -17.42
C THR A 53 -5.42 -10.55 -17.88
N CYS A 54 -5.06 -9.49 -17.15
CA CYS A 54 -5.43 -8.12 -17.53
C CYS A 54 -4.86 -7.73 -18.90
N ARG A 55 -3.59 -8.03 -19.15
CA ARG A 55 -2.89 -7.72 -20.42
C ARG A 55 -3.56 -8.36 -21.62
N ARG A 56 -3.99 -9.64 -21.52
CA ARG A 56 -4.72 -10.34 -22.59
C ARG A 56 -6.01 -9.65 -23.00
N HIS A 57 -6.63 -8.94 -22.09
CA HIS A 57 -7.92 -8.26 -22.32
C HIS A 57 -7.78 -6.73 -22.46
N GLY A 58 -6.56 -6.21 -22.55
CA GLY A 58 -6.32 -4.77 -22.68
C GLY A 58 -6.67 -3.95 -21.45
N ILE A 59 -6.75 -4.60 -20.28
CA ILE A 59 -7.03 -3.94 -19.00
C ILE A 59 -5.71 -3.50 -18.37
N ARG A 60 -5.64 -2.25 -17.93
CA ARG A 60 -4.52 -1.73 -17.13
C ARG A 60 -4.71 -2.13 -15.67
N LEU A 61 -3.72 -2.79 -15.10
CA LEU A 61 -3.69 -3.12 -13.67
C LEU A 61 -2.76 -2.15 -12.95
N VAL A 62 -3.32 -1.36 -12.03
CA VAL A 62 -2.59 -0.35 -11.23
C VAL A 62 -2.52 -0.82 -9.78
N PRO A 63 -1.36 -1.26 -9.28
CA PRO A 63 -1.21 -1.56 -7.87
C PRO A 63 -1.29 -0.28 -7.04
N ASN A 64 -1.99 -0.36 -5.91
CA ASN A 64 -2.08 0.69 -4.91
C ASN A 64 -1.43 0.24 -3.60
N MET A 65 -0.59 1.10 -3.06
CA MET A 65 -0.05 0.97 -1.72
C MET A 65 -0.15 2.33 -1.02
N ASN A 66 -0.81 2.36 0.13
CA ASN A 66 -0.92 3.59 0.92
C ASN A 66 0.41 3.87 1.60
N LEU A 67 1.12 4.89 1.11
CA LEU A 67 2.49 5.20 1.54
C LEU A 67 2.57 6.36 2.55
N LEU A 68 1.44 6.96 2.92
CA LEU A 68 1.44 8.09 3.85
C LEU A 68 0.31 7.98 4.88
N GLY A 69 -0.95 8.04 4.46
CA GLY A 69 -2.13 7.80 5.30
C GLY A 69 -2.58 6.35 5.32
N HIS A 70 -3.72 6.08 5.95
CA HIS A 70 -4.38 4.77 5.96
C HIS A 70 -3.52 3.61 6.47
N GLN A 71 -2.68 3.86 7.47
CA GLN A 71 -1.77 2.86 8.04
C GLN A 71 -2.42 1.99 9.12
N THR A 72 -3.73 1.79 9.05
CA THR A 72 -4.51 1.02 10.03
C THR A 72 -5.47 0.06 9.36
N VAL A 73 -5.90 -0.96 10.11
CA VAL A 73 -6.96 -1.92 9.75
C VAL A 73 -8.04 -1.95 10.84
N GLN A 74 -9.09 -2.74 10.65
CA GLN A 74 -10.16 -2.97 11.62
C GLN A 74 -10.78 -1.69 12.17
N ASP A 75 -11.38 -0.90 11.29
CA ASP A 75 -12.01 0.37 11.66
C ASP A 75 -11.04 1.33 12.37
N HIS A 76 -9.80 1.35 11.90
CA HIS A 76 -8.73 2.23 12.39
C HIS A 76 -8.22 1.92 13.81
N LYS A 77 -8.42 0.70 14.29
CA LYS A 77 -8.01 0.31 15.65
C LYS A 77 -6.63 -0.31 15.75
N GLU A 78 -6.11 -0.84 14.65
CA GLU A 78 -4.83 -1.55 14.63
C GLU A 78 -3.92 -1.02 13.54
N ALA A 79 -2.65 -0.79 13.86
CA ALA A 79 -1.64 -0.45 12.87
C ALA A 79 -1.42 -1.63 11.89
N ASP A 80 -1.22 -1.30 10.62
CA ASP A 80 -0.98 -2.28 9.54
C ASP A 80 0.49 -2.28 9.11
N GLY A 81 0.91 -3.36 8.52
CA GLY A 81 2.15 -3.54 7.80
C GLY A 81 3.35 -2.77 8.35
N LEU A 82 3.73 -1.72 7.66
CA LEU A 82 4.90 -0.92 7.98
C LEU A 82 4.80 -0.26 9.37
N LEU A 83 3.66 0.34 9.70
CA LEU A 83 3.51 1.01 10.99
C LEU A 83 3.38 0.02 12.15
N ARG A 84 2.86 -1.18 11.90
CA ARG A 84 2.86 -2.27 12.88
C ARG A 84 4.28 -2.76 13.17
N ALA A 85 5.11 -2.90 12.14
CA ALA A 85 6.48 -3.37 12.26
C ALA A 85 7.42 -2.28 12.81
N HIS A 86 7.15 -1.01 12.48
CA HIS A 86 7.98 0.15 12.75
C HIS A 86 7.15 1.29 13.35
N PRO A 87 6.65 1.16 14.59
CA PRO A 87 5.84 2.20 15.23
C PRO A 87 6.56 3.54 15.39
N GLU A 88 7.88 3.55 15.35
CA GLU A 88 8.70 4.76 15.35
C GLU A 88 8.47 5.66 14.12
N PHE A 89 7.88 5.15 13.06
CA PHE A 89 7.53 5.93 11.87
C PHE A 89 6.21 6.67 12.00
N SER A 90 5.46 6.46 13.08
CA SER A 90 4.19 7.14 13.29
C SER A 90 4.37 8.66 13.39
N GLU A 91 3.48 9.39 12.73
CA GLU A 91 3.33 10.84 12.90
C GLU A 91 2.69 11.18 14.25
N THR A 92 1.89 10.27 14.81
CA THR A 92 1.21 10.44 16.09
C THR A 92 1.50 9.29 17.06
N PRO A 93 2.77 9.11 17.50
CA PRO A 93 3.17 7.95 18.30
C PRO A 93 2.54 7.90 19.70
N THR A 94 1.99 9.03 20.17
CA THR A 94 1.38 9.16 21.50
C THR A 94 -0.14 9.35 21.46
N CYS A 95 -0.77 9.18 20.30
CA CYS A 95 -2.23 9.30 20.18
C CYS A 95 -2.90 8.07 20.82
N GLU A 96 -3.57 8.29 21.95
CA GLU A 96 -4.27 7.23 22.68
C GLU A 96 -5.60 6.84 22.03
N GLU A 97 -6.19 7.77 21.27
CA GLU A 97 -7.43 7.55 20.51
C GLU A 97 -7.21 7.97 19.06
N PRO A 98 -6.73 7.07 18.19
CA PRO A 98 -6.67 7.36 16.78
C PRO A 98 -8.11 7.43 16.23
N GLU A 99 -8.67 8.61 16.16
CA GLU A 99 -10.01 8.81 15.58
C GLU A 99 -10.03 8.40 14.10
N TYR A 100 -8.89 8.46 13.43
CA TYR A 100 -8.69 8.02 12.04
C TYR A 100 -7.24 7.63 11.77
N CYS A 101 -7.02 7.04 10.64
CA CYS A 101 -5.80 6.50 10.09
C CYS A 101 -4.51 7.06 10.67
N TYR A 102 -3.68 6.21 11.23
CA TYR A 102 -2.30 6.54 11.50
C TYR A 102 -1.63 6.99 10.19
N SER A 103 -0.78 7.98 10.29
CA SER A 103 0.03 8.47 9.19
C SER A 103 1.50 8.18 9.45
N LEU A 104 2.25 7.92 8.39
CA LEU A 104 3.69 7.84 8.44
C LEU A 104 4.28 9.25 8.51
N CYS A 105 5.33 9.41 9.28
CA CYS A 105 6.08 10.67 9.36
C CYS A 105 7.10 10.75 8.23
N PRO A 106 6.97 11.69 7.28
CA PRO A 106 7.91 11.80 6.16
C PRO A 106 9.34 12.14 6.59
N ASN A 107 9.53 12.66 7.81
CA ASN A 107 10.83 12.97 8.37
C ASN A 107 11.39 11.84 9.26
N ALA A 108 10.77 10.66 9.28
CA ALA A 108 11.27 9.54 10.06
C ALA A 108 12.52 8.94 9.40
N PRO A 109 13.66 8.86 10.12
CA PRO A 109 14.88 8.27 9.58
C PRO A 109 14.68 6.80 9.19
N GLY A 110 15.11 6.40 8.00
CA GLY A 110 14.98 5.03 7.49
C GLY A 110 13.64 4.72 6.81
N LEU A 111 12.63 5.58 6.92
CA LEU A 111 11.32 5.35 6.30
C LEU A 111 11.41 5.17 4.78
N TYR A 112 12.11 6.08 4.10
CA TYR A 112 12.19 6.07 2.64
C TYR A 112 12.94 4.85 2.09
N GLU A 113 13.91 4.34 2.82
CA GLU A 113 14.65 3.13 2.43
C GLU A 113 13.69 1.95 2.37
N ILE A 114 12.93 1.71 3.46
CA ILE A 114 11.96 0.61 3.53
C ILE A 114 10.83 0.79 2.50
N VAL A 115 10.27 2.00 2.40
CA VAL A 115 9.19 2.29 1.43
C VAL A 115 9.65 2.03 0.00
N THR A 116 10.88 2.42 -0.34
CA THR A 116 11.44 2.18 -1.67
C THR A 116 11.60 0.70 -1.95
N ASP A 117 12.14 -0.07 -1.01
CA ASP A 117 12.30 -1.52 -1.15
C ASP A 117 10.95 -2.23 -1.36
N LEU A 118 9.92 -1.84 -0.58
CA LEU A 118 8.58 -2.40 -0.74
C LEU A 118 7.96 -2.04 -2.11
N MET A 119 8.13 -0.79 -2.55
CA MET A 119 7.66 -0.35 -3.88
C MET A 119 8.36 -1.09 -5.00
N ASP A 120 9.67 -1.27 -4.93
CA ASP A 120 10.46 -1.95 -5.94
C ASP A 120 10.01 -3.41 -6.11
N GLU A 121 9.72 -4.11 -5.02
CA GLU A 121 9.17 -5.47 -5.10
C GLU A 121 7.78 -5.52 -5.76
N LEU A 122 6.91 -4.55 -5.47
CA LEU A 122 5.59 -4.47 -6.13
C LEU A 122 5.73 -4.10 -7.62
N ILE A 123 6.62 -3.17 -7.96
CA ILE A 123 6.90 -2.81 -9.35
C ILE A 123 7.43 -4.02 -10.11
N ASP A 124 8.36 -4.78 -9.53
CA ASP A 124 8.89 -6.00 -10.12
C ASP A 124 7.84 -7.13 -10.26
N ALA A 125 6.87 -7.17 -9.35
CA ALA A 125 5.81 -8.20 -9.39
C ALA A 125 4.67 -7.88 -10.37
N PHE A 126 4.28 -6.61 -10.46
CA PHE A 126 3.15 -6.16 -11.28
C PHE A 126 3.56 -5.60 -12.64
N GLU A 127 4.83 -5.22 -12.83
CA GLU A 127 5.32 -4.54 -14.04
C GLU A 127 4.38 -3.42 -14.51
N PRO A 128 3.94 -2.51 -13.64
CA PRO A 128 2.85 -1.59 -13.93
C PRO A 128 3.33 -0.39 -14.72
N GLU A 129 2.48 0.14 -15.62
CA GLU A 129 2.70 1.46 -16.23
C GLU A 129 2.47 2.60 -15.23
N TRP A 130 1.55 2.40 -14.28
CA TRP A 130 1.17 3.38 -13.25
C TRP A 130 1.14 2.71 -11.89
N PHE A 131 1.61 3.42 -10.89
CA PHE A 131 1.57 3.02 -9.49
C PHE A 131 0.79 4.06 -8.69
N HIS A 132 -0.17 3.63 -7.87
CA HIS A 132 -0.96 4.53 -7.05
C HIS A 132 -0.40 4.56 -5.62
N MET A 133 0.06 5.73 -5.18
CA MET A 133 0.74 5.90 -3.89
C MET A 133 -0.20 6.05 -2.69
N GLY A 134 -1.51 6.24 -2.91
CA GLY A 134 -2.49 6.40 -1.84
C GLY A 134 -2.15 7.56 -0.89
N GLY A 135 -1.96 8.76 -1.44
CA GLY A 135 -1.61 9.95 -0.65
C GLY A 135 -2.81 10.76 -0.16
N ASP A 136 -3.99 10.15 -0.14
CA ASP A 136 -5.23 10.76 0.29
C ASP A 136 -5.44 10.66 1.82
N GLU A 137 -6.29 11.51 2.34
CA GLU A 137 -6.77 11.52 3.74
C GLU A 137 -5.66 11.44 4.80
N VAL A 138 -4.61 12.21 4.60
CA VAL A 138 -3.51 12.32 5.57
C VAL A 138 -3.89 13.36 6.63
N PHE A 139 -4.68 12.95 7.61
CA PHE A 139 -5.24 13.87 8.62
C PHE A 139 -4.21 14.32 9.67
N TYR A 140 -3.20 13.52 9.93
CA TYR A 140 -2.17 13.78 10.93
C TYR A 140 -0.80 13.86 10.27
N ILE A 141 -0.44 15.06 9.80
CA ILE A 141 0.88 15.35 9.26
C ILE A 141 1.46 16.60 9.94
N GLY A 142 2.76 16.66 10.13
CA GLY A 142 3.41 17.81 10.73
C GLY A 142 3.26 17.91 12.26
N GLN A 143 2.74 16.87 12.94
CA GLN A 143 2.40 16.93 14.36
C GLN A 143 3.45 16.35 15.30
N CYS A 144 4.31 15.45 14.82
CA CYS A 144 5.35 14.85 15.65
C CYS A 144 6.50 15.82 15.90
N GLU A 145 7.33 15.52 16.91
CA GLU A 145 8.47 16.37 17.28
C GLU A 145 9.46 16.56 16.12
N ARG A 146 9.58 15.59 15.21
CA ARG A 146 10.45 15.66 14.02
C ARG A 146 9.92 16.66 12.97
N CYS A 147 8.61 16.89 12.95
CA CYS A 147 7.94 17.71 11.95
C CYS A 147 7.63 19.14 12.41
N LYS A 148 7.46 19.36 13.71
CA LYS A 148 7.08 20.68 14.29
C LYS A 148 8.00 21.83 13.90
N ASP A 149 9.27 21.56 13.62
CA ASP A 149 10.26 22.60 13.28
C ASP A 149 10.34 22.88 11.78
N HIS A 150 9.70 22.06 10.92
CA HIS A 150 9.69 22.24 9.48
C HIS A 150 8.58 23.16 8.98
N ASP A 151 7.59 23.49 9.82
CA ASP A 151 6.42 24.30 9.47
C ASP A 151 6.67 25.82 9.64
N LYS A 152 7.93 26.22 9.82
CA LYS A 152 8.33 27.63 10.06
C LYS A 152 9.02 28.27 8.85
N GLY A 153 8.77 27.70 7.65
CA GLY A 153 9.32 28.21 6.40
C GLY A 153 8.31 28.95 5.55
#